data_609934de5ee5c8998221f2e5dd39a4f7
#
_entry.id   609934de5ee5c8998221f2e5dd39a4f7
#
_cell.length_a   1.000
_cell.length_b   1.000
_cell.length_c   1.000
_cell.angle_alpha   90.00
_cell.angle_beta   90.00
_cell.angle_gamma   90.00
#
_symmetry.space_group_name_H-M   'P 1'
#
loop_
_entity.id
_entity.type
_entity.pdbx_description
1 polymer ?
#
loop_
_entity_poly.entity_id
_entity_poly.type
_entity_poly.pdbx_seq_one_letter_code
_entity_poly.pdbx_strand_id
1 'polypeptide(L)'
;AWIDLGKEPTVFSHPDMGSRYYLFPMYSLWMPVIESAGTRTTGEKAEKFLLTGPGWQGTVPAGMTQVKSPTRYMLILGRTYADGTEQDYEAVNALQGQFALRPLSQFGTHDWTFTPPPVNPDPGFSMTDKPQDVIVKLGTKGYFDMMGRLMCKDAPPAPEDAPIIAKMAKIGVVPCKEFDLARFDPATR
;
A
#
# COMPACT_ATOMS: atom_id res chain seq x y z
N ALA A 1 2.17 4.60 5.62
CA ALA A 1 0.70 4.43 5.68
C ALA A 1 0.26 3.41 4.63
N TRP A 2 -0.64 2.52 5.00
CA TRP A 2 -1.38 1.67 4.06
C TRP A 2 -2.62 2.42 3.59
N ILE A 3 -2.95 2.31 2.31
CA ILE A 3 -4.02 3.05 1.66
C ILE A 3 -4.90 2.06 0.89
N ASP A 4 -6.22 2.09 1.14
CA ASP A 4 -7.21 1.31 0.38
C ASP A 4 -7.81 2.20 -0.73
N LEU A 5 -7.49 1.88 -1.97
CA LEU A 5 -7.96 2.58 -3.16
C LEU A 5 -9.20 1.92 -3.79
N GLY A 6 -9.80 0.95 -3.09
CA GLY A 6 -10.94 0.18 -3.62
C GLY A 6 -12.25 0.94 -3.67
N LYS A 7 -12.39 2.03 -2.91
CA LYS A 7 -13.62 2.86 -2.90
C LYS A 7 -13.47 4.09 -3.77
N GLU A 8 -12.40 4.83 -3.59
CA GLU A 8 -12.11 6.08 -4.30
C GLU A 8 -10.62 6.39 -4.26
N PRO A 9 -10.12 7.28 -5.13
CA PRO A 9 -8.77 7.78 -5.07
C PRO A 9 -8.48 8.52 -3.76
N THR A 10 -7.21 8.51 -3.37
CA THR A 10 -6.72 9.25 -2.21
C THR A 10 -5.72 10.30 -2.67
N VAL A 11 -5.82 11.51 -2.15
CA VAL A 11 -4.83 12.56 -2.37
C VAL A 11 -3.79 12.49 -1.26
N PHE A 12 -2.54 12.25 -1.64
CA PHE A 12 -1.38 12.46 -0.77
C PHE A 12 -0.80 13.84 -1.04
N SER A 13 -0.50 14.60 -0.01
CA SER A 13 0.17 15.88 -0.13
C SER A 13 1.23 16.09 0.94
N HIS A 14 2.29 16.81 0.58
CA HIS A 14 3.32 17.28 1.48
C HIS A 14 3.59 18.79 1.26
N PRO A 15 4.07 19.51 2.28
CA PRO A 15 4.46 20.91 2.17
C PRO A 15 5.75 21.09 1.36
N ASP A 16 6.18 22.33 1.18
CA ASP A 16 7.55 22.66 0.76
C ASP A 16 8.52 22.11 1.83
N MET A 17 9.43 21.26 1.39
CA MET A 17 10.39 20.58 2.27
C MET A 17 11.70 21.38 2.42
N GLY A 18 11.85 22.47 1.67
CA GLY A 18 13.08 23.27 1.63
C GLY A 18 14.28 22.41 1.25
N SER A 19 15.40 22.63 1.89
CA SER A 19 16.63 21.86 1.66
C SER A 19 16.67 20.51 2.40
N ARG A 20 15.61 20.14 3.14
CA ARG A 20 15.57 18.90 3.89
C ARG A 20 15.39 17.71 2.97
N TYR A 21 16.31 16.75 3.05
CA TYR A 21 16.17 15.50 2.30
C TYR A 21 14.95 14.71 2.76
N TYR A 22 14.15 14.28 1.82
CA TYR A 22 13.00 13.42 2.06
C TYR A 22 12.79 12.42 0.92
N LEU A 23 12.02 11.38 1.20
CA LEU A 23 11.67 10.34 0.27
C LEU A 23 10.33 9.71 0.67
N PHE A 24 9.39 9.64 -0.27
CA PHE A 24 8.10 8.97 -0.13
C PHE A 24 7.96 7.88 -1.22
N PRO A 25 8.66 6.74 -1.09
CA PRO A 25 8.43 5.64 -2.00
C PRO A 25 7.03 5.08 -1.81
N MET A 26 6.36 4.84 -2.92
CA MET A 26 5.00 4.32 -3.03
C MET A 26 5.07 2.92 -3.60
N TYR A 27 4.54 1.94 -2.87
CA TYR A 27 4.62 0.53 -3.21
C TYR A 27 3.24 -0.02 -3.56
N SER A 28 3.19 -0.91 -4.54
CA SER A 28 2.03 -1.78 -4.71
C SER A 28 1.97 -2.84 -3.61
N LEU A 29 0.88 -3.61 -3.53
CA LEU A 29 0.79 -4.74 -2.59
C LEU A 29 1.82 -5.85 -2.89
N TRP A 30 2.34 -5.92 -4.12
CA TRP A 30 3.44 -6.81 -4.50
C TRP A 30 4.83 -6.30 -4.09
N MET A 31 4.90 -5.11 -3.47
CA MET A 31 6.11 -4.43 -3.00
C MET A 31 7.07 -3.82 -4.04
N PRO A 32 6.85 -3.88 -5.36
CA PRO A 32 7.58 -2.99 -6.24
C PRO A 32 7.27 -1.52 -5.93
N VAL A 33 8.28 -0.67 -6.06
CA VAL A 33 8.11 0.79 -6.04
C VAL A 33 7.47 1.21 -7.36
N ILE A 34 6.29 1.82 -7.29
CA ILE A 34 5.55 2.32 -8.46
C ILE A 34 5.80 3.80 -8.72
N GLU A 35 6.11 4.57 -7.68
CA GLU A 35 6.50 5.98 -7.74
C GLU A 35 7.34 6.31 -6.52
N SER A 36 8.13 7.37 -6.61
CA SER A 36 8.92 7.86 -5.48
C SER A 36 9.02 9.39 -5.54
N ALA A 37 8.20 10.06 -4.73
CA ALA A 37 8.37 11.49 -4.50
C ALA A 37 9.55 11.73 -3.55
N GLY A 38 10.37 12.73 -3.85
CA GLY A 38 11.51 13.04 -3.00
C GLY A 38 12.45 14.10 -3.60
N THR A 39 13.39 14.54 -2.82
CA THR A 39 14.35 15.60 -3.20
C THR A 39 15.04 15.32 -4.55
N ARG A 40 15.29 14.03 -4.87
CA ARG A 40 16.02 13.63 -6.10
C ARG A 40 15.11 13.40 -7.31
N THR A 41 13.81 13.28 -7.10
CA THR A 41 12.85 12.91 -8.15
C THR A 41 11.92 14.06 -8.48
N THR A 42 11.22 14.59 -7.49
CA THR A 42 10.19 15.61 -7.66
C THR A 42 10.61 16.99 -7.12
N GLY A 43 11.73 17.06 -6.39
CA GLY A 43 12.29 18.30 -5.88
C GLY A 43 11.83 18.62 -4.46
N GLU A 44 11.86 19.90 -4.11
CA GLU A 44 11.69 20.35 -2.72
C GLU A 44 10.32 20.98 -2.45
N LYS A 45 9.60 21.37 -3.51
CA LYS A 45 8.35 22.12 -3.40
C LYS A 45 7.18 21.28 -2.93
N ALA A 46 6.16 21.97 -2.41
CA ALA A 46 4.90 21.32 -2.02
C ALA A 46 4.25 20.64 -3.23
N GLU A 47 3.81 19.39 -3.06
CA GLU A 47 3.22 18.58 -4.11
C GLU A 47 1.94 17.89 -3.66
N LYS A 48 1.16 17.46 -4.65
CA LYS A 48 -0.07 16.70 -4.47
C LYS A 48 -0.08 15.53 -5.46
N PHE A 49 -0.30 14.35 -4.95
CA PHE A 49 -0.38 13.12 -5.73
C PHE A 49 -1.78 12.55 -5.63
N LEU A 50 -2.41 12.31 -6.79
CA LEU A 50 -3.65 11.56 -6.86
C LEU A 50 -3.34 10.08 -6.98
N LEU A 51 -3.52 9.33 -5.91
CA LEU A 51 -3.31 7.89 -5.85
C LEU A 51 -4.58 7.20 -6.32
N THR A 52 -4.49 6.45 -7.41
CA THR A 52 -5.64 5.78 -8.03
C THR A 52 -5.45 4.27 -8.04
N GLY A 53 -6.52 3.53 -7.72
CA GLY A 53 -6.54 2.07 -7.78
C GLY A 53 -6.77 1.54 -9.20
N PRO A 54 -6.76 0.20 -9.36
CA PRO A 54 -7.01 -0.44 -10.64
C PRO A 54 -8.35 -0.04 -11.25
N GLY A 55 -8.34 0.24 -12.55
CA GLY A 55 -9.56 0.53 -13.31
C GLY A 55 -10.19 1.90 -13.08
N TRP A 56 -9.59 2.80 -12.31
CA TRP A 56 -10.12 4.15 -12.15
C TRP A 56 -10.08 4.94 -13.45
N GLN A 57 -11.21 5.59 -13.81
CA GLN A 57 -11.41 6.31 -15.08
C GLN A 57 -11.75 7.80 -14.92
N GLY A 58 -11.57 8.35 -13.72
CA GLY A 58 -11.91 9.75 -13.47
C GLY A 58 -10.90 10.74 -14.07
N THR A 59 -11.18 12.03 -13.89
CA THR A 59 -10.29 13.12 -14.32
C THR A 59 -9.36 13.51 -13.19
N VAL A 60 -8.08 13.65 -13.49
CA VAL A 60 -7.07 14.14 -12.53
C VAL A 60 -7.28 15.63 -12.30
N PRO A 61 -7.50 16.10 -11.06
CA PRO A 61 -7.62 17.52 -10.78
C PRO A 61 -6.35 18.30 -11.17
N ALA A 62 -6.53 19.55 -11.58
CA ALA A 62 -5.41 20.41 -11.92
C ALA A 62 -4.42 20.56 -10.74
N GLY A 63 -3.13 20.53 -11.04
CA GLY A 63 -2.06 20.66 -10.04
C GLY A 63 -1.81 19.38 -9.22
N MET A 64 -2.30 18.23 -9.67
CA MET A 64 -1.99 16.93 -9.07
C MET A 64 -1.25 16.03 -10.06
N THR A 65 -0.31 15.26 -9.56
CA THR A 65 0.36 14.19 -10.30
C THR A 65 -0.35 12.87 -10.02
N GLN A 66 -0.80 12.16 -11.07
CA GLN A 66 -1.44 10.86 -10.89
C GLN A 66 -0.41 9.76 -10.64
N VAL A 67 -0.62 8.96 -9.61
CA VAL A 67 0.08 7.70 -9.35
C VAL A 67 -0.91 6.55 -9.48
N LYS A 68 -0.70 5.68 -10.46
CA LYS A 68 -1.57 4.54 -10.74
C LYS A 68 -1.07 3.30 -10.02
N SER A 69 -1.79 2.85 -9.00
CA SER A 69 -1.49 1.58 -8.35
C SER A 69 -2.07 0.41 -9.17
N PRO A 70 -1.29 -0.63 -9.46
CA PRO A 70 -1.80 -1.85 -10.08
C PRO A 70 -2.59 -2.71 -9.09
N THR A 71 -2.57 -2.36 -7.79
CA THR A 71 -3.24 -3.11 -6.72
C THR A 71 -4.19 -2.20 -5.94
N ARG A 72 -5.23 -2.80 -5.33
CA ARG A 72 -6.18 -2.07 -4.48
C ARG A 72 -5.51 -1.39 -3.30
N TYR A 73 -4.62 -2.09 -2.63
CA TYR A 73 -3.85 -1.54 -1.51
C TYR A 73 -2.50 -1.06 -2.00
N MET A 74 -2.06 0.06 -1.46
CA MET A 74 -0.71 0.56 -1.64
C MET A 74 -0.11 1.03 -0.32
N LEU A 75 1.21 1.12 -0.26
CA LEU A 75 1.96 1.59 0.90
C LEU A 75 2.77 2.83 0.53
N ILE A 76 2.68 3.89 1.35
CA ILE A 76 3.68 4.97 1.34
C ILE A 76 4.55 4.80 2.58
N LEU A 77 5.86 4.67 2.38
CA LEU A 77 6.86 4.59 3.43
C LEU A 77 7.69 5.89 3.45
N GLY A 78 7.18 6.92 4.14
CA GLY A 78 7.83 8.21 4.20
C GLY A 78 9.11 8.20 5.05
N ARG A 79 10.13 8.90 4.57
CA ARG A 79 11.36 9.17 5.28
C ARG A 79 11.70 10.65 5.17
N THR A 80 11.96 11.29 6.30
CA THR A 80 12.39 12.68 6.39
C THR A 80 13.70 12.69 7.17
N TYR A 81 14.73 13.31 6.62
CA TYR A 81 16.03 13.38 7.29
C TYR A 81 15.90 14.13 8.62
N ALA A 82 16.55 13.61 9.64
CA ALA A 82 16.74 14.25 10.94
C ALA A 82 18.21 14.16 11.34
N ASP A 83 18.77 15.25 11.88
CA ASP A 83 20.18 15.31 12.30
C ASP A 83 20.43 14.72 13.69
N GLY A 84 19.36 14.44 14.43
CA GLY A 84 19.43 13.82 15.77
C GLY A 84 19.36 14.82 16.92
N THR A 85 19.29 16.12 16.67
CA THR A 85 19.10 17.12 17.71
C THR A 85 17.62 17.30 18.08
N GLU A 86 17.34 17.71 19.32
CA GLU A 86 15.98 17.95 19.79
C GLU A 86 15.29 19.05 18.98
N GLN A 87 16.01 20.14 18.68
CA GLN A 87 15.49 21.23 17.85
C GLN A 87 15.13 20.74 16.43
N ASP A 88 15.93 19.86 15.84
CA ASP A 88 15.64 19.32 14.52
C ASP A 88 14.48 18.35 14.53
N TYR A 89 14.31 17.57 15.60
CA TYR A 89 13.12 16.73 15.76
C TYR A 89 11.83 17.56 15.83
N GLU A 90 11.83 18.71 16.48
CA GLU A 90 10.69 19.63 16.48
C GLU A 90 10.36 20.12 15.06
N ALA A 91 11.39 20.52 14.30
CA ALA A 91 11.22 20.94 12.91
C ALA A 91 10.69 19.81 12.00
N VAL A 92 11.21 18.58 12.17
CA VAL A 92 10.71 17.39 11.44
C VAL A 92 9.26 17.10 11.80
N ASN A 93 8.90 17.14 13.08
CA ASN A 93 7.53 16.93 13.54
C ASN A 93 6.56 17.97 12.97
N ALA A 94 6.98 19.24 12.89
CA ALA A 94 6.19 20.31 12.28
C ALA A 94 5.93 20.07 10.78
N LEU A 95 6.92 19.54 10.04
CA LEU A 95 6.74 19.13 8.65
C LEU A 95 5.80 17.91 8.54
N GLN A 96 6.01 16.88 9.36
CA GLN A 96 5.20 15.67 9.36
C GLN A 96 3.73 15.95 9.68
N GLY A 97 3.46 16.94 10.55
CA GLY A 97 2.10 17.39 10.85
C GLY A 97 1.36 18.00 9.66
N GLN A 98 2.07 18.34 8.58
CA GLN A 98 1.49 18.88 7.36
C GLN A 98 1.32 17.83 6.25
N PHE A 99 1.84 16.61 6.43
CA PHE A 99 1.59 15.52 5.48
C PHE A 99 0.13 15.09 5.60
N ALA A 100 -0.55 14.96 4.47
CA ALA A 100 -1.95 14.60 4.47
C ALA A 100 -2.27 13.48 3.48
N LEU A 101 -3.15 12.60 3.92
CA LEU A 101 -3.84 11.61 3.09
C LEU A 101 -5.33 11.87 3.23
N ARG A 102 -6.00 12.21 2.13
CA ARG A 102 -7.45 12.49 2.13
C ARG A 102 -8.13 11.80 0.96
N PRO A 103 -9.32 11.21 1.14
CA PRO A 103 -10.13 10.77 0.02
C PRO A 103 -10.37 11.92 -0.96
N LEU A 104 -10.39 11.63 -2.26
CA LEU A 104 -10.59 12.66 -3.27
C LEU A 104 -11.88 13.45 -3.06
N SER A 105 -12.96 12.76 -2.67
CA SER A 105 -14.27 13.39 -2.37
C SER A 105 -14.23 14.37 -1.20
N GLN A 106 -13.23 14.27 -0.34
CA GLN A 106 -13.04 15.12 0.84
C GLN A 106 -11.85 16.09 0.70
N PHE A 107 -11.22 16.10 -0.46
CA PHE A 107 -10.08 16.99 -0.68
C PHE A 107 -10.55 18.45 -0.80
N GLY A 108 -9.95 19.32 0.02
CA GLY A 108 -10.33 20.74 0.10
C GLY A 108 -11.46 21.06 1.09
N THR A 109 -12.07 20.07 1.76
CA THR A 109 -13.03 20.32 2.84
C THR A 109 -12.29 20.67 4.14
N HIS A 110 -12.77 21.68 4.88
CA HIS A 110 -12.14 22.12 6.12
C HIS A 110 -12.44 21.17 7.30
N ASP A 111 -13.62 20.57 7.34
CA ASP A 111 -14.13 19.82 8.49
C ASP A 111 -13.95 18.30 8.39
N TRP A 112 -13.05 17.84 7.50
CA TRP A 112 -12.82 16.40 7.38
C TRP A 112 -12.00 15.87 8.56
N THR A 113 -12.55 14.89 9.24
CA THR A 113 -11.87 14.13 10.29
C THR A 113 -11.63 12.71 9.81
N PHE A 114 -10.39 12.22 9.98
CA PHE A 114 -10.08 10.85 9.66
C PHE A 114 -10.88 9.88 10.56
N THR A 115 -11.71 9.08 9.93
CA THR A 115 -12.37 7.95 10.59
C THR A 115 -11.67 6.69 10.14
N PRO A 116 -10.96 5.98 11.03
CA PRO A 116 -10.35 4.70 10.67
C PRO A 116 -11.40 3.76 10.09
N PRO A 117 -11.11 3.04 8.99
CA PRO A 117 -12.00 2.00 8.52
C PRO A 117 -12.17 0.96 9.63
N PRO A 118 -13.35 0.30 9.72
CA PRO A 118 -13.53 -0.78 10.66
C PRO A 118 -12.47 -1.86 10.39
N VAL A 119 -11.74 -2.21 11.45
CA VAL A 119 -10.79 -3.33 11.36
C VAL A 119 -11.63 -4.59 11.16
N ASN A 120 -11.51 -5.20 9.99
CA ASN A 120 -12.08 -6.53 9.78
C ASN A 120 -11.15 -7.54 10.47
N PRO A 121 -11.59 -8.19 11.56
CA PRO A 121 -10.77 -9.14 12.30
C PRO A 121 -10.58 -10.47 11.58
N ASP A 122 -11.05 -10.61 10.35
CA ASP A 122 -10.81 -11.80 9.56
C ASP A 122 -9.34 -11.88 9.13
N PRO A 123 -8.70 -12.98 9.40
CA PRO A 123 -9.14 -14.27 9.91
C PRO A 123 -8.67 -14.57 11.35
N GLY A 124 -8.96 -13.70 12.31
CA GLY A 124 -8.70 -13.98 13.71
C GLY A 124 -7.30 -13.58 14.20
N PHE A 125 -6.63 -12.65 13.54
CA PHE A 125 -5.41 -12.04 14.08
C PHE A 125 -5.72 -10.75 14.82
N SER A 126 -4.87 -10.44 15.79
CA SER A 126 -4.80 -9.11 16.39
C SER A 126 -3.87 -8.21 15.59
N MET A 127 -4.15 -6.90 15.59
CA MET A 127 -3.22 -5.89 15.04
C MET A 127 -1.89 -5.83 15.83
N THR A 128 -1.82 -6.46 17.00
CA THR A 128 -0.61 -6.60 17.81
C THR A 128 0.15 -7.90 17.57
N ASP A 129 -0.42 -8.83 16.81
CA ASP A 129 0.27 -10.07 16.47
C ASP A 129 1.48 -9.76 15.58
N LYS A 130 2.60 -10.43 15.83
CA LYS A 130 3.77 -10.31 14.95
C LYS A 130 3.49 -11.02 13.63
N PRO A 131 3.92 -10.48 12.48
CA PRO A 131 3.66 -11.10 11.17
C PRO A 131 4.10 -12.56 11.08
N GLN A 132 5.21 -12.94 11.71
CA GLN A 132 5.70 -14.31 11.75
C GLN A 132 4.72 -15.26 12.46
N ASP A 133 4.16 -14.80 13.59
CA ASP A 133 3.21 -15.59 14.36
C ASP A 133 1.89 -15.77 13.60
N VAL A 134 1.49 -14.73 12.84
CA VAL A 134 0.32 -14.80 11.95
C VAL A 134 0.52 -15.88 10.88
N ILE A 135 1.69 -15.91 10.22
CA ILE A 135 2.01 -16.92 9.20
C ILE A 135 1.96 -18.34 9.81
N VAL A 136 2.53 -18.51 10.99
CA VAL A 136 2.52 -19.81 11.71
C VAL A 136 1.08 -20.21 12.05
N LYS A 137 0.25 -19.29 12.55
CA LYS A 137 -1.17 -19.56 12.87
C LYS A 137 -1.98 -19.96 11.64
N LEU A 138 -1.73 -19.34 10.49
CA LEU A 138 -2.39 -19.69 9.23
C LEU A 138 -2.08 -21.13 8.80
N GLY A 139 -0.87 -21.58 9.05
CA GLY A 139 -0.37 -22.83 8.50
C GLY A 139 -0.32 -22.81 6.96
N THR A 140 0.11 -23.90 6.36
CA THR A 140 0.31 -23.99 4.90
C THR A 140 -0.97 -23.70 4.12
N LYS A 141 -2.08 -24.32 4.47
CA LYS A 141 -3.35 -24.13 3.76
C LYS A 141 -3.83 -22.69 3.86
N GLY A 142 -3.92 -22.15 5.08
CA GLY A 142 -4.43 -20.80 5.31
C GLY A 142 -3.57 -19.72 4.64
N TYR A 143 -2.25 -19.89 4.62
CA TYR A 143 -1.33 -18.99 3.94
C TYR A 143 -1.59 -18.92 2.41
N PHE A 144 -1.68 -20.08 1.76
CA PHE A 144 -1.92 -20.13 0.31
C PHE A 144 -3.37 -19.79 -0.07
N ASP A 145 -4.35 -20.08 0.78
CA ASP A 145 -5.73 -19.60 0.59
C ASP A 145 -5.79 -18.07 0.62
N MET A 146 -5.12 -17.45 1.59
CA MET A 146 -5.02 -15.98 1.67
C MET A 146 -4.34 -15.41 0.43
N MET A 147 -3.23 -15.99 -0.02
CA MET A 147 -2.52 -15.57 -1.22
C MET A 147 -3.41 -15.66 -2.45
N GLY A 148 -4.12 -16.78 -2.68
CA GLY A 148 -5.06 -16.96 -3.78
C GLY A 148 -6.20 -15.95 -3.75
N ARG A 149 -6.73 -15.63 -2.57
CA ARG A 149 -7.77 -14.62 -2.37
C ARG A 149 -7.28 -13.21 -2.68
N LEU A 150 -6.09 -12.82 -2.21
CA LEU A 150 -5.50 -11.51 -2.49
C LEU A 150 -5.21 -11.33 -3.99
N MET A 151 -4.65 -12.34 -4.64
CA MET A 151 -4.43 -12.33 -6.10
C MET A 151 -5.71 -12.23 -6.92
N CYS A 152 -6.87 -12.52 -6.32
CA CYS A 152 -8.14 -12.50 -7.04
C CYS A 152 -8.65 -11.07 -7.28
N LYS A 153 -8.57 -10.21 -6.26
CA LYS A 153 -9.23 -8.90 -6.29
C LYS A 153 -8.34 -7.74 -5.88
N ASP A 154 -7.49 -7.96 -4.89
CA ASP A 154 -6.75 -6.87 -4.25
C ASP A 154 -5.38 -6.64 -4.88
N ALA A 155 -4.78 -7.70 -5.39
CA ALA A 155 -3.49 -7.68 -6.08
C ALA A 155 -3.47 -8.66 -7.26
N PRO A 156 -4.28 -8.42 -8.31
CA PRO A 156 -4.25 -9.29 -9.48
C PRO A 156 -2.83 -9.31 -10.09
N PRO A 157 -2.34 -10.48 -10.50
CA PRO A 157 -1.08 -10.57 -11.24
C PRO A 157 -1.14 -9.76 -12.52
N ALA A 158 -0.04 -9.13 -12.90
CA ALA A 158 0.09 -8.46 -14.18
C ALA A 158 0.19 -9.48 -15.33
N PRO A 159 -0.13 -9.11 -16.58
CA PRO A 159 0.00 -10.01 -17.73
C PRO A 159 1.40 -10.63 -17.88
N GLU A 160 2.45 -9.89 -17.57
CA GLU A 160 3.85 -10.33 -17.59
C GLU A 160 4.15 -11.40 -16.52
N ASP A 161 3.34 -11.51 -15.48
CA ASP A 161 3.49 -12.52 -14.43
C ASP A 161 2.95 -13.90 -14.85
N ALA A 162 2.31 -14.02 -16.02
CA ALA A 162 1.72 -15.27 -16.47
C ALA A 162 2.66 -16.49 -16.37
N PRO A 163 3.96 -16.41 -16.69
CA PRO A 163 4.86 -17.55 -16.56
C PRO A 163 5.06 -18.03 -15.13
N ILE A 164 5.15 -17.11 -14.16
CA ILE A 164 5.30 -17.49 -12.74
C ILE A 164 3.98 -18.01 -12.18
N ILE A 165 2.86 -17.42 -12.55
CA ILE A 165 1.53 -17.90 -12.15
C ILE A 165 1.29 -19.31 -12.67
N ALA A 166 1.72 -19.63 -13.90
CA ALA A 166 1.65 -20.99 -14.43
C ALA A 166 2.52 -22.00 -13.66
N LYS A 167 3.67 -21.56 -13.12
CA LYS A 167 4.49 -22.39 -12.23
C LYS A 167 3.82 -22.60 -10.88
N MET A 168 3.27 -21.56 -10.29
CA MET A 168 2.54 -21.62 -9.02
C MET A 168 1.31 -22.54 -9.12
N ALA A 169 0.63 -22.52 -10.25
CA ALA A 169 -0.52 -23.42 -10.50
C ALA A 169 -0.14 -24.91 -10.44
N LYS A 170 1.11 -25.29 -10.78
CA LYS A 170 1.57 -26.68 -10.68
C LYS A 170 1.57 -27.20 -9.24
N ILE A 171 1.81 -26.34 -8.27
CA ILE A 171 1.72 -26.65 -6.85
C ILE A 171 0.35 -26.28 -6.25
N GLY A 172 -0.63 -25.93 -7.08
CA GLY A 172 -2.01 -25.66 -6.66
C GLY A 172 -2.28 -24.24 -6.18
N VAL A 173 -1.32 -23.34 -6.24
CA VAL A 173 -1.52 -21.91 -5.92
C VAL A 173 -2.05 -21.19 -7.16
N VAL A 174 -3.34 -20.88 -7.15
CA VAL A 174 -4.05 -20.30 -8.30
C VAL A 174 -4.88 -19.10 -7.82
N PRO A 175 -4.82 -17.95 -8.50
CA PRO A 175 -5.69 -16.81 -8.18
C PRO A 175 -7.16 -17.23 -8.11
N CYS A 176 -7.89 -16.71 -7.12
CA CYS A 176 -9.32 -16.98 -6.90
C CYS A 176 -9.68 -18.44 -6.52
N LYS A 177 -8.72 -19.28 -6.20
CA LYS A 177 -8.99 -20.67 -5.78
C LYS A 177 -8.44 -20.94 -4.40
N GLU A 178 -9.14 -21.81 -3.68
CA GLU A 178 -8.63 -22.37 -2.45
C GLU A 178 -7.47 -23.34 -2.72
N PHE A 179 -6.55 -23.39 -1.80
CA PHE A 179 -5.40 -24.29 -1.84
C PHE A 179 -5.80 -25.66 -1.29
N ASP A 180 -5.69 -26.69 -2.12
CA ASP A 180 -5.98 -28.06 -1.71
C ASP A 180 -4.70 -28.76 -1.23
N LEU A 181 -4.50 -28.78 0.09
CA LEU A 181 -3.39 -29.50 0.72
C LEU A 181 -3.51 -31.01 0.57
N ALA A 182 -4.74 -31.56 0.39
CA ALA A 182 -4.97 -32.99 0.30
C ALA A 182 -4.42 -33.62 -0.99
N ARG A 183 -4.16 -32.81 -2.01
CA ARG A 183 -3.54 -33.28 -3.27
C ARG A 183 -2.09 -33.78 -3.13
N PHE A 184 -1.43 -33.44 -2.03
CA PHE A 184 -0.03 -33.83 -1.79
C PHE A 184 0.02 -35.12 -0.95
N ASP A 185 1.09 -35.89 -1.13
CA ASP A 185 1.36 -37.07 -0.30
C ASP A 185 1.66 -36.68 1.16
N PRO A 186 1.51 -37.60 2.11
CA PRO A 186 1.69 -37.30 3.54
C PRO A 186 3.09 -36.79 3.91
N ALA A 187 4.13 -37.13 3.15
CA ALA A 187 5.49 -36.68 3.43
C ALA A 187 5.72 -35.23 2.96
N THR A 188 4.89 -34.75 2.02
CA THR A 188 4.98 -33.38 1.47
C THR A 188 4.08 -32.40 2.24
N ARG A 189 3.08 -32.87 2.97
CA ARG A 189 2.15 -32.06 3.78
C ARG A 189 2.80 -31.57 5.06
#